data_e5ac81e693e8d77841e0118b35556f36
#
_entry.id   e5ac81e693e8d77841e0118b35556f36
#
_cell.length_a   1.000
_cell.length_b   1.000
_cell.length_c   1.000
_cell.angle_alpha   90.00
_cell.angle_beta   90.00
_cell.angle_gamma   90.00
#
_symmetry.space_group_name_H-M   'P 1'
#
loop_
_entity.id
_entity.type
_entity.pdbx_description
1 polymer ?
#
loop_
_entity_poly.entity_id
_entity_poly.type
_entity_poly.pdbx_seq_one_letter_code
_entity_poly.pdbx_strand_id
1 'polypeptide(L)'
;MAENQLFPVPDEFQAHAWADNDTVVLSSWATGTVQEFDRDTLTLKRSLHDFQAPHDVVRLANGDLLVAELATGTLVRVSGEQGKKRNVVVKGLSAPAGMAISKDGAKVYLSTAAGKLWAITVEDWSKTLIRDDLSLPEGIDLTREGKLLVMETGKKQLLEVDPENGDSRVLASKLPLGLPALKGLPPTGVFNDVVEAANGDLYFTADAKGGLYRMQRRP
;
A
#
# COMPACT_ATOMS: atom_id res chain seq x y z
N MET A 1 9.79 18.01 -22.90
CA MET A 1 9.69 17.93 -21.44
C MET A 1 8.22 17.82 -21.14
N ALA A 2 7.74 16.64 -20.76
CA ALA A 2 6.36 16.46 -20.32
C ALA A 2 6.21 17.16 -18.96
N GLU A 3 5.36 18.16 -18.89
CA GLU A 3 4.94 18.75 -17.62
C GLU A 3 4.32 17.65 -16.77
N ASN A 4 4.83 17.47 -15.56
CA ASN A 4 4.20 16.63 -14.54
C ASN A 4 2.83 17.24 -14.24
N GLN A 5 1.78 16.71 -14.86
CA GLN A 5 0.43 16.97 -14.38
C GLN A 5 0.29 16.24 -13.05
N LEU A 6 0.49 16.97 -11.96
CA LEU A 6 0.04 16.55 -10.65
C LEU A 6 -1.49 16.45 -10.70
N PHE A 7 -2.03 15.32 -10.26
CA PHE A 7 -3.46 15.21 -10.03
C PHE A 7 -3.89 16.40 -9.15
N PRO A 8 -4.93 17.14 -9.51
CA PRO A 8 -5.53 18.07 -8.58
C PRO A 8 -6.28 17.25 -7.52
N VAL A 9 -5.50 16.72 -6.57
CA VAL A 9 -6.07 16.12 -5.37
C VAL A 9 -6.53 17.28 -4.53
N PRO A 10 -7.83 17.43 -4.21
CA PRO A 10 -8.27 18.44 -3.26
C PRO A 10 -7.45 18.31 -1.97
N ASP A 11 -7.13 19.41 -1.31
CA ASP A 11 -6.27 19.51 -0.11
C ASP A 11 -6.67 18.57 1.07
N GLU A 12 -7.79 17.88 0.95
CA GLU A 12 -8.36 16.95 1.95
C GLU A 12 -8.04 15.47 1.68
N PHE A 13 -7.31 15.11 0.61
CA PHE A 13 -7.07 13.72 0.23
C PHE A 13 -5.69 13.25 0.67
N GLN A 14 -5.69 12.35 1.63
CA GLN A 14 -4.56 11.46 1.90
C GLN A 14 -4.89 10.14 1.21
N ALA A 15 -4.22 9.84 0.10
CA ALA A 15 -4.56 8.72 -0.75
C ALA A 15 -3.36 7.79 -0.97
N HIS A 16 -3.63 6.49 -0.97
CA HIS A 16 -2.76 5.49 -1.55
C HIS A 16 -3.27 5.13 -2.95
N ALA A 17 -2.35 4.83 -3.85
CA ALA A 17 -2.67 4.60 -5.25
C ALA A 17 -2.17 3.24 -5.72
N TRP A 18 -3.03 2.52 -6.41
CA TRP A 18 -2.67 1.38 -7.25
C TRP A 18 -2.96 1.71 -8.71
N ALA A 19 -2.12 1.25 -9.64
CA ALA A 19 -2.31 1.50 -11.07
C ALA A 19 -1.99 0.27 -11.91
N ASP A 20 -2.76 0.10 -12.99
CA ASP A 20 -2.45 -0.80 -14.12
C ASP A 20 -2.27 0.00 -15.41
N ASN A 21 -2.39 -0.66 -16.56
CA ASN A 21 -2.24 -0.01 -17.86
C ASN A 21 -3.36 1.00 -18.17
N ASP A 22 -4.55 0.81 -17.62
CA ASP A 22 -5.76 1.55 -18.01
C ASP A 22 -6.38 2.36 -16.87
N THR A 23 -6.02 2.05 -15.62
CA THR A 23 -6.74 2.56 -14.45
C THR A 23 -5.78 2.96 -13.32
N VAL A 24 -6.09 4.08 -12.68
CA VAL A 24 -5.54 4.44 -11.37
C VAL A 24 -6.65 4.32 -10.34
N VAL A 25 -6.39 3.63 -9.23
CA VAL A 25 -7.32 3.48 -8.12
C VAL A 25 -6.74 4.17 -6.91
N LEU A 26 -7.50 5.06 -6.30
CA LEU A 26 -7.12 5.80 -5.11
C LEU A 26 -8.02 5.41 -3.94
N SER A 27 -7.42 5.17 -2.78
CA SER A 27 -8.15 5.05 -1.51
C SER A 27 -7.92 6.29 -0.66
N SER A 28 -8.96 6.77 0.02
CA SER A 28 -8.86 7.90 0.94
C SER A 28 -9.47 7.51 2.29
N TRP A 29 -8.61 7.36 3.29
CA TRP A 29 -9.04 7.03 4.64
C TRP A 29 -9.85 8.16 5.31
N ALA A 30 -9.56 9.40 4.95
CA ALA A 30 -10.25 10.56 5.52
C ALA A 30 -11.70 10.69 5.05
N THR A 31 -11.97 10.35 3.77
CA THR A 31 -13.31 10.46 3.18
C THR A 31 -14.07 9.13 3.12
N GLY A 32 -13.42 8.01 3.45
CA GLY A 32 -14.03 6.68 3.35
C GLY A 32 -14.34 6.28 1.92
N THR A 33 -13.52 6.72 0.94
CA THR A 33 -13.77 6.50 -0.48
C THR A 33 -12.68 5.68 -1.16
N VAL A 34 -13.08 4.95 -2.20
CA VAL A 34 -12.19 4.35 -3.20
C VAL A 34 -12.65 4.83 -4.57
N GLN A 35 -11.76 5.44 -5.33
CA GLN A 35 -12.05 6.05 -6.61
C GLN A 35 -11.20 5.45 -7.72
N GLU A 36 -11.82 5.21 -8.87
CA GLU A 36 -11.14 4.74 -10.07
C GLU A 36 -11.14 5.82 -11.13
N PHE A 37 -9.97 6.06 -11.69
CA PHE A 37 -9.76 7.02 -12.76
C PHE A 37 -9.22 6.32 -14.01
N ASP A 38 -9.57 6.84 -15.17
CA ASP A 38 -8.87 6.51 -16.39
C ASP A 38 -7.43 7.02 -16.28
N ARG A 39 -6.46 6.17 -16.60
CA ARG A 39 -5.04 6.51 -16.41
C ARG A 39 -4.56 7.61 -17.35
N ASP A 40 -5.04 7.61 -18.59
CA ASP A 40 -4.54 8.53 -19.62
C ASP A 40 -5.23 9.89 -19.53
N THR A 41 -6.54 9.89 -19.29
CA THR A 41 -7.36 11.11 -19.28
C THR A 41 -7.60 11.66 -17.89
N LEU A 42 -7.30 10.87 -16.83
CA LEU A 42 -7.58 11.20 -15.43
C LEU A 42 -9.05 11.48 -15.14
N THR A 43 -9.96 11.02 -16.01
CA THR A 43 -11.39 11.12 -15.78
C THR A 43 -11.86 10.10 -14.74
N LEU A 44 -12.68 10.54 -13.81
CA LEU A 44 -13.29 9.66 -12.81
C LEU A 44 -14.23 8.66 -13.50
N LYS A 45 -13.90 7.37 -13.38
CA LYS A 45 -14.73 6.26 -13.87
C LYS A 45 -15.77 5.83 -12.84
N ARG A 46 -15.35 5.78 -11.55
CA ARG A 46 -16.19 5.26 -10.48
C ARG A 46 -15.75 5.83 -9.12
N SER A 47 -16.73 6.12 -8.26
CA SER A 47 -16.50 6.45 -6.85
C SER A 47 -17.30 5.51 -5.96
N LEU A 48 -16.62 4.86 -5.03
CA LEU A 48 -17.18 3.96 -4.04
C LEU A 48 -17.04 4.61 -2.67
N HIS A 49 -18.08 4.55 -1.86
CA HIS A 49 -18.18 5.23 -0.56
C HIS A 49 -18.38 4.23 0.58
N ASP A 50 -18.46 4.73 1.81
CA ASP A 50 -18.81 3.96 3.02
C ASP A 50 -17.77 2.91 3.45
N PHE A 51 -16.49 3.12 3.12
CA PHE A 51 -15.40 2.33 3.70
C PHE A 51 -14.97 2.89 5.06
N GLN A 52 -14.44 2.01 5.90
CA GLN A 52 -14.01 2.35 7.24
C GLN A 52 -12.50 2.66 7.28
N ALA A 53 -12.14 3.89 6.92
CA ALA A 53 -10.77 4.34 6.74
C ALA A 53 -9.98 3.44 5.76
N PRO A 54 -10.35 3.38 4.48
CA PRO A 54 -9.66 2.58 3.47
C PRO A 54 -8.25 3.15 3.29
N HIS A 55 -7.25 2.35 3.64
CA HIS A 55 -5.87 2.81 3.64
C HIS A 55 -5.18 2.47 2.32
N ASP A 56 -5.34 1.24 1.86
CA ASP A 56 -4.75 0.79 0.61
C ASP A 56 -5.72 -0.05 -0.21
N VAL A 57 -5.47 -0.15 -1.51
CA VAL A 57 -6.30 -0.88 -2.46
C VAL A 57 -5.44 -1.54 -3.52
N VAL A 58 -5.75 -2.79 -3.85
CA VAL A 58 -5.16 -3.50 -4.99
C VAL A 58 -6.24 -4.13 -5.85
N ARG A 59 -5.98 -4.30 -7.15
CA ARG A 59 -6.86 -5.02 -8.06
C ARG A 59 -6.43 -6.48 -8.16
N LEU A 60 -7.38 -7.38 -7.95
CA LEU A 60 -7.19 -8.81 -8.13
C LEU A 60 -7.23 -9.20 -9.62
N ALA A 61 -6.67 -10.34 -9.97
CA ALA A 61 -6.60 -10.83 -11.35
C ALA A 61 -7.98 -10.98 -12.05
N ASN A 62 -9.05 -11.15 -11.28
CA ASN A 62 -10.42 -11.22 -11.79
C ASN A 62 -11.10 -9.85 -11.94
N GLY A 63 -10.39 -8.74 -11.68
CA GLY A 63 -10.87 -7.38 -11.77
C GLY A 63 -11.53 -6.82 -10.52
N ASP A 64 -11.76 -7.63 -9.48
CA ASP A 64 -12.27 -7.16 -8.20
C ASP A 64 -11.23 -6.29 -7.49
N LEU A 65 -11.68 -5.39 -6.62
CA LEU A 65 -10.80 -4.65 -5.73
C LEU A 65 -10.70 -5.35 -4.37
N LEU A 66 -9.52 -5.31 -3.78
CA LEU A 66 -9.29 -5.65 -2.40
C LEU A 66 -8.87 -4.39 -1.65
N VAL A 67 -9.61 -4.03 -0.62
CA VAL A 67 -9.44 -2.79 0.14
C VAL A 67 -9.04 -3.11 1.57
N ALA A 68 -7.95 -2.50 2.03
CA ALA A 68 -7.52 -2.58 3.43
C ALA A 68 -8.22 -1.50 4.25
N GLU A 69 -9.08 -1.90 5.17
CA GLU A 69 -9.76 -0.99 6.09
C GLU A 69 -9.00 -0.89 7.42
N LEU A 70 -8.34 0.23 7.62
CA LEU A 70 -7.49 0.48 8.78
C LEU A 70 -8.30 0.48 10.09
N ALA A 71 -9.49 1.09 10.08
CA ALA A 71 -10.28 1.26 11.28
C ALA A 71 -10.90 -0.05 11.79
N THR A 72 -11.28 -0.96 10.89
CA THR A 72 -11.91 -2.24 11.24
C THR A 72 -10.93 -3.40 11.34
N GLY A 73 -9.70 -3.23 10.83
CA GLY A 73 -8.72 -4.30 10.78
C GLY A 73 -9.13 -5.43 9.84
N THR A 74 -9.71 -5.09 8.68
CA THR A 74 -10.26 -6.04 7.72
C THR A 74 -9.72 -5.84 6.32
N LEU A 75 -9.80 -6.89 5.49
CA LEU A 75 -9.75 -6.77 4.04
C LEU A 75 -11.15 -6.98 3.47
N VAL A 76 -11.58 -6.05 2.63
CA VAL A 76 -12.89 -6.06 1.98
C VAL A 76 -12.69 -6.28 0.49
N ARG A 77 -13.24 -7.41 -0.03
CA ARG A 77 -13.34 -7.65 -1.46
C ARG A 77 -14.56 -6.93 -2.02
N VAL A 78 -14.33 -6.11 -3.03
CA VAL A 78 -15.36 -5.33 -3.73
C VAL A 78 -15.53 -5.91 -5.12
N SER A 79 -16.73 -6.39 -5.45
CA SER A 79 -17.01 -7.09 -6.69
C SER A 79 -18.38 -6.70 -7.26
N GLY A 80 -18.67 -7.24 -8.45
CA GLY A 80 -19.94 -7.02 -9.15
C GLY A 80 -20.03 -5.64 -9.79
N GLU A 81 -21.12 -5.44 -10.50
CA GLU A 81 -21.40 -4.21 -11.22
C GLU A 81 -21.36 -3.00 -10.27
N GLN A 82 -20.56 -2.00 -10.62
CA GLN A 82 -20.35 -0.78 -9.83
C GLN A 82 -19.89 -1.03 -8.37
N GLY A 83 -19.26 -2.18 -8.06
CA GLY A 83 -18.77 -2.47 -6.72
C GLY A 83 -19.84 -2.65 -5.65
N LYS A 84 -21.04 -3.08 -6.05
CA LYS A 84 -22.19 -3.25 -5.14
C LYS A 84 -22.05 -4.42 -4.18
N LYS A 85 -21.19 -5.40 -4.47
CA LYS A 85 -20.95 -6.54 -3.59
C LYS A 85 -19.69 -6.30 -2.78
N ARG A 86 -19.82 -6.27 -1.46
CA ARG A 86 -18.73 -6.11 -0.50
C ARG A 86 -18.72 -7.28 0.47
N ASN A 87 -17.60 -7.97 0.52
CA ASN A 87 -17.41 -9.11 1.42
C ASN A 87 -16.14 -8.90 2.23
N VAL A 88 -16.25 -8.95 3.55
CA VAL A 88 -15.09 -9.02 4.42
C VAL A 88 -14.46 -10.40 4.27
N VAL A 89 -13.27 -10.48 3.70
CA VAL A 89 -12.58 -11.74 3.40
C VAL A 89 -11.50 -12.07 4.42
N VAL A 90 -10.90 -11.07 5.07
CA VAL A 90 -9.94 -11.26 6.16
C VAL A 90 -10.30 -10.35 7.33
N LYS A 91 -10.14 -10.86 8.56
CA LYS A 91 -10.39 -10.12 9.82
C LYS A 91 -9.21 -10.25 10.77
N GLY A 92 -9.23 -9.42 11.83
CA GLY A 92 -8.26 -9.48 12.92
C GLY A 92 -6.87 -9.00 12.50
N LEU A 93 -6.82 -8.02 11.61
CA LEU A 93 -5.62 -7.30 11.25
C LEU A 93 -5.50 -6.05 12.13
N SER A 94 -4.34 -5.84 12.73
CA SER A 94 -4.10 -4.66 13.57
C SER A 94 -3.57 -3.51 12.72
N ALA A 95 -4.45 -2.62 12.29
CA ALA A 95 -4.15 -1.49 11.43
C ALA A 95 -3.47 -1.90 10.10
N PRO A 96 -4.19 -2.58 9.18
CA PRO A 96 -3.66 -2.94 7.86
C PRO A 96 -3.28 -1.67 7.09
N ALA A 97 -2.09 -1.66 6.51
CA ALA A 97 -1.49 -0.51 5.86
C ALA A 97 -1.23 -0.77 4.36
N GLY A 98 -0.03 -1.18 3.98
CA GLY A 98 0.33 -1.38 2.57
C GLY A 98 0.02 -2.79 2.08
N MET A 99 -0.33 -2.91 0.81
CA MET A 99 -0.56 -4.19 0.12
C MET A 99 0.25 -4.30 -1.17
N ALA A 100 0.74 -5.50 -1.45
CA ALA A 100 1.32 -5.86 -2.74
C ALA A 100 0.76 -7.20 -3.21
N ILE A 101 0.56 -7.35 -4.52
CA ILE A 101 0.04 -8.59 -5.09
C ILE A 101 1.17 -9.37 -5.79
N SER A 102 1.21 -10.70 -5.61
CA SER A 102 2.15 -11.55 -6.31
C SER A 102 1.91 -11.51 -7.82
N LYS A 103 2.95 -11.72 -8.60
CA LYS A 103 2.92 -11.64 -10.06
C LYS A 103 1.89 -12.59 -10.71
N ASP A 104 1.66 -13.73 -10.08
CA ASP A 104 0.65 -14.72 -10.49
C ASP A 104 -0.76 -14.43 -9.95
N GLY A 105 -0.91 -13.40 -9.10
CA GLY A 105 -2.15 -13.05 -8.45
C GLY A 105 -2.61 -14.00 -7.35
N ALA A 106 -1.80 -14.99 -6.98
CA ALA A 106 -2.18 -16.03 -6.02
C ALA A 106 -2.07 -15.56 -4.56
N LYS A 107 -1.19 -14.60 -4.28
CA LYS A 107 -0.96 -14.07 -2.93
C LYS A 107 -1.10 -12.54 -2.90
N VAL A 108 -1.64 -12.04 -1.81
CA VAL A 108 -1.54 -10.63 -1.41
C VAL A 108 -0.66 -10.55 -0.18
N TYR A 109 0.37 -9.75 -0.25
CA TYR A 109 1.18 -9.41 0.91
C TYR A 109 0.61 -8.18 1.58
N LEU A 110 0.68 -8.12 2.90
CA LEU A 110 0.08 -7.06 3.69
C LEU A 110 0.98 -6.68 4.86
N SER A 111 1.28 -5.41 4.99
CA SER A 111 1.86 -4.83 6.20
C SER A 111 0.75 -4.39 7.16
N THR A 112 1.05 -4.41 8.45
CA THR A 112 0.20 -3.79 9.48
C THR A 112 1.03 -2.85 10.32
N ALA A 113 0.50 -1.66 10.63
CA ALA A 113 1.21 -0.67 11.46
C ALA A 113 1.59 -1.23 12.85
N ALA A 114 0.94 -2.32 13.28
CA ALA A 114 1.29 -3.06 14.50
C ALA A 114 2.54 -3.96 14.36
N GLY A 115 3.30 -3.86 13.27
CA GLY A 115 4.60 -4.53 13.12
C GLY A 115 4.58 -5.87 12.44
N LYS A 116 3.49 -6.27 11.79
CA LYS A 116 3.38 -7.58 11.14
C LYS A 116 3.39 -7.47 9.62
N LEU A 117 3.96 -8.49 8.99
CA LEU A 117 3.92 -8.73 7.55
C LEU A 117 3.29 -10.09 7.30
N TRP A 118 2.27 -10.12 6.45
CA TRP A 118 1.45 -11.29 6.16
C TRP A 118 1.50 -11.66 4.68
N ALA A 119 1.44 -12.96 4.37
CA ALA A 119 1.03 -13.49 3.09
C ALA A 119 -0.40 -13.99 3.20
N ILE A 120 -1.26 -13.59 2.27
CA ILE A 120 -2.68 -13.95 2.23
C ILE A 120 -2.92 -14.67 0.89
N THR A 121 -3.38 -15.92 0.95
CA THR A 121 -3.75 -16.70 -0.24
C THR A 121 -5.08 -16.20 -0.78
N VAL A 122 -5.15 -15.85 -2.06
CA VAL A 122 -6.37 -15.26 -2.66
C VAL A 122 -7.49 -16.29 -2.82
N GLU A 123 -7.15 -17.57 -2.97
CA GLU A 123 -8.12 -18.66 -3.19
C GLU A 123 -9.05 -18.86 -1.98
N ASP A 124 -8.48 -18.89 -0.78
CA ASP A 124 -9.20 -19.24 0.46
C ASP A 124 -9.13 -18.19 1.57
N TRP A 125 -8.40 -17.10 1.30
CA TRP A 125 -8.15 -15.99 2.24
C TRP A 125 -7.41 -16.38 3.52
N SER A 126 -6.73 -17.53 3.50
CA SER A 126 -5.84 -17.94 4.59
C SER A 126 -4.67 -17.00 4.70
N LYS A 127 -4.25 -16.71 5.94
CA LYS A 127 -3.13 -15.80 6.20
C LYS A 127 -1.98 -16.53 6.89
N THR A 128 -0.77 -16.34 6.38
CA THR A 128 0.49 -16.83 6.95
C THR A 128 1.34 -15.66 7.39
N LEU A 129 1.83 -15.71 8.62
CA LEU A 129 2.73 -14.70 9.15
C LEU A 129 4.11 -14.86 8.54
N ILE A 130 4.65 -13.79 7.95
CA ILE A 130 6.03 -13.72 7.45
C ILE A 130 6.95 -13.17 8.54
N ARG A 131 6.54 -12.04 9.17
CA ARG A 131 7.30 -11.37 10.25
C ARG A 131 6.35 -10.69 11.24
N ASP A 132 6.81 -10.51 12.49
CA ASP A 132 6.07 -9.79 13.55
C ASP A 132 6.94 -8.85 14.40
N ASP A 133 8.17 -8.60 13.94
CA ASP A 133 9.18 -7.80 14.64
C ASP A 133 9.49 -6.45 13.97
N LEU A 134 8.67 -6.05 13.01
CA LEU A 134 8.82 -4.78 12.31
C LEU A 134 8.33 -3.61 13.17
N SER A 135 8.90 -2.43 12.95
CA SER A 135 8.51 -1.21 13.66
C SER A 135 7.76 -0.28 12.72
N LEU A 136 6.45 -0.22 12.86
CA LEU A 136 5.56 0.62 12.07
C LEU A 136 5.83 0.45 10.55
N PRO A 137 5.67 -0.77 9.99
CA PRO A 137 5.76 -0.96 8.56
C PRO A 137 4.53 -0.35 7.88
N GLU A 138 4.77 0.33 6.76
CA GLU A 138 3.76 1.03 5.97
C GLU A 138 3.67 0.46 4.56
N GLY A 139 3.95 1.28 3.54
CA GLY A 139 3.90 0.86 2.15
C GLY A 139 4.83 -0.31 1.85
N ILE A 140 4.36 -1.19 1.02
CA ILE A 140 5.10 -2.35 0.54
C ILE A 140 4.91 -2.52 -0.96
N ASP A 141 5.92 -3.03 -1.63
CA ASP A 141 5.83 -3.44 -3.03
C ASP A 141 6.57 -4.75 -3.25
N LEU A 142 6.32 -5.40 -4.37
CA LEU A 142 6.98 -6.64 -4.77
C LEU A 142 7.98 -6.35 -5.90
N THR A 143 9.25 -6.66 -5.64
CA THR A 143 10.27 -6.54 -6.69
C THR A 143 10.03 -7.54 -7.82
N ARG A 144 10.65 -7.30 -8.97
CA ARG A 144 10.59 -8.26 -10.10
C ARG A 144 11.14 -9.62 -9.76
N GLU A 145 12.05 -9.69 -8.80
CA GLU A 145 12.66 -10.93 -8.28
C GLU A 145 11.78 -11.61 -7.24
N GLY A 146 10.61 -11.04 -6.91
CA GLY A 146 9.67 -11.61 -5.94
C GLY A 146 10.04 -11.36 -4.48
N LYS A 147 10.91 -10.38 -4.19
CA LYS A 147 11.19 -9.93 -2.83
C LYS A 147 10.27 -8.78 -2.46
N LEU A 148 9.91 -8.65 -1.20
CA LEU A 148 9.12 -7.55 -0.70
C LEU A 148 10.01 -6.36 -0.34
N LEU A 149 9.66 -5.19 -0.82
CA LEU A 149 10.14 -3.91 -0.31
C LEU A 149 9.22 -3.49 0.82
N VAL A 150 9.75 -3.04 1.93
CA VAL A 150 8.96 -2.64 3.11
C VAL A 150 9.49 -1.33 3.66
N MET A 151 8.65 -0.31 3.69
CA MET A 151 8.94 0.94 4.38
C MET A 151 8.75 0.73 5.89
N GLU A 152 9.85 0.58 6.62
CA GLU A 152 9.83 0.44 8.09
C GLU A 152 10.03 1.81 8.74
N THR A 153 8.93 2.54 8.87
CA THR A 153 8.94 3.95 9.30
C THR A 153 9.46 4.15 10.71
N GLY A 154 9.15 3.25 11.62
CA GLY A 154 9.61 3.35 13.00
C GLY A 154 11.13 3.25 13.16
N LYS A 155 11.84 2.57 12.24
CA LYS A 155 13.30 2.51 12.18
C LYS A 155 13.89 3.41 11.09
N LYS A 156 13.06 4.16 10.36
CA LYS A 156 13.46 5.07 9.28
C LYS A 156 14.32 4.38 8.23
N GLN A 157 13.86 3.23 7.74
CA GLN A 157 14.60 2.41 6.80
C GLN A 157 13.69 1.75 5.75
N LEU A 158 14.32 1.37 4.64
CA LEU A 158 13.74 0.52 3.62
C LEU A 158 14.37 -0.87 3.74
N LEU A 159 13.53 -1.89 3.85
CA LEU A 159 13.92 -3.29 3.88
C LEU A 159 13.61 -3.96 2.55
N GLU A 160 14.41 -4.98 2.22
CA GLU A 160 14.04 -6.04 1.31
C GLU A 160 13.85 -7.31 2.13
N VAL A 161 12.69 -7.96 1.98
CA VAL A 161 12.31 -9.15 2.75
C VAL A 161 12.00 -10.30 1.80
N ASP A 162 12.53 -11.47 2.11
CA ASP A 162 12.16 -12.71 1.44
C ASP A 162 10.79 -13.18 1.95
N PRO A 163 9.74 -13.24 1.10
CA PRO A 163 8.41 -13.63 1.56
C PRO A 163 8.27 -15.10 1.96
N GLU A 164 9.22 -15.96 1.56
CA GLU A 164 9.13 -17.40 1.83
C GLU A 164 9.70 -17.78 3.21
N ASN A 165 10.73 -17.07 3.69
CA ASN A 165 11.39 -17.38 4.96
C ASN A 165 11.46 -16.19 5.94
N GLY A 166 11.09 -14.98 5.50
CA GLY A 166 11.15 -13.77 6.31
C GLY A 166 12.54 -13.15 6.45
N ASP A 167 13.57 -13.71 5.81
CA ASP A 167 14.92 -13.13 5.83
C ASP A 167 14.90 -11.71 5.24
N SER A 168 15.67 -10.81 5.82
CA SER A 168 15.64 -9.41 5.39
C SER A 168 17.00 -8.75 5.38
N ARG A 169 17.16 -7.76 4.52
CA ARG A 169 18.30 -6.85 4.51
C ARG A 169 17.86 -5.40 4.43
N VAL A 170 18.65 -4.52 5.05
CA VAL A 170 18.42 -3.07 4.95
C VAL A 170 18.99 -2.57 3.63
N LEU A 171 18.13 -1.98 2.79
CA LEU A 171 18.55 -1.33 1.54
C LEU A 171 18.99 0.12 1.76
N ALA A 172 18.28 0.83 2.64
CA ALA A 172 18.58 2.21 3.00
C ALA A 172 18.16 2.49 4.44
N SER A 173 18.88 3.37 5.11
CA SER A 173 18.61 3.78 6.50
C SER A 173 18.68 5.31 6.66
N LYS A 174 18.22 5.80 7.81
CA LYS A 174 18.13 7.24 8.11
C LYS A 174 17.28 8.01 7.09
N LEU A 175 16.27 7.34 6.55
CA LEU A 175 15.33 7.95 5.62
C LEU A 175 14.49 9.02 6.36
N PRO A 176 14.02 10.07 5.65
CA PRO A 176 13.20 11.12 6.25
C PRO A 176 11.74 10.69 6.45
N LEU A 177 11.54 9.59 7.21
CA LEU A 177 10.26 8.97 7.48
C LEU A 177 9.73 9.32 8.87
N GLY A 178 8.43 9.32 9.01
CA GLY A 178 7.69 9.49 10.25
C GLY A 178 7.50 10.97 10.62
N LEU A 179 6.27 11.43 10.52
CA LEU A 179 5.87 12.73 11.05
C LEU A 179 6.07 12.77 12.56
N PRO A 180 6.49 13.92 13.12
CA PRO A 180 6.59 14.07 14.56
C PRO A 180 5.23 13.78 15.20
N ALA A 181 5.20 12.87 16.17
CA ALA A 181 3.99 12.62 16.93
C ALA A 181 3.51 13.89 17.61
N LEU A 182 2.26 14.23 17.50
CA LEU A 182 1.64 15.19 18.39
C LEU A 182 1.67 14.62 19.81
N LYS A 183 1.89 15.47 20.81
CA LYS A 183 2.00 15.04 22.21
C LYS A 183 0.79 14.18 22.62
N GLY A 184 1.05 12.90 22.95
CA GLY A 184 0.02 11.97 23.37
C GLY A 184 -0.59 11.11 22.25
N LEU A 185 -0.14 11.28 21.00
CA LEU A 185 -0.51 10.42 19.88
C LEU A 185 0.68 9.58 19.43
N PRO A 186 0.45 8.36 18.90
CA PRO A 186 1.52 7.60 18.28
C PRO A 186 2.09 8.37 17.08
N PRO A 187 3.34 8.12 16.68
CA PRO A 187 3.87 8.64 15.43
C PRO A 187 2.88 8.31 14.31
N THR A 188 2.45 9.31 13.58
CA THR A 188 1.64 9.09 12.40
C THR A 188 2.57 8.71 11.27
N GLY A 189 2.58 7.46 10.92
CA GLY A 189 3.34 6.91 9.85
C GLY A 189 2.38 6.11 9.00
N VAL A 190 1.71 6.72 8.05
CA VAL A 190 0.76 6.05 7.15
C VAL A 190 0.81 6.63 5.74
N PHE A 191 1.91 7.34 5.41
CA PHE A 191 2.01 8.05 4.14
C PHE A 191 3.26 7.71 3.34
N ASN A 192 4.03 6.72 3.81
CA ASN A 192 5.25 6.31 3.14
C ASN A 192 4.97 5.07 2.31
N ASP A 193 5.33 5.14 1.05
CA ASP A 193 5.17 4.04 0.11
C ASP A 193 6.43 3.86 -0.72
N VAL A 194 6.57 2.71 -1.38
CA VAL A 194 7.73 2.35 -2.18
C VAL A 194 7.30 1.56 -3.41
N VAL A 195 8.00 1.75 -4.52
CA VAL A 195 7.78 1.00 -5.75
C VAL A 195 9.11 0.73 -6.48
N GLU A 196 9.25 -0.44 -7.10
CA GLU A 196 10.32 -0.74 -8.04
C GLU A 196 9.90 -0.35 -9.46
N ALA A 197 10.59 0.62 -10.04
CA ALA A 197 10.38 1.03 -11.42
C ALA A 197 10.93 0.02 -12.44
N ALA A 198 10.51 0.17 -13.71
CA ALA A 198 10.92 -0.70 -14.80
C ALA A 198 12.43 -0.78 -15.04
N ASN A 199 13.20 0.21 -14.66
CA ASN A 199 14.65 0.23 -14.76
C ASN A 199 15.39 -0.32 -13.53
N GLY A 200 14.67 -0.84 -12.53
CA GLY A 200 15.21 -1.34 -11.28
C GLY A 200 15.47 -0.29 -10.20
N ASP A 201 15.25 0.99 -10.49
CA ASP A 201 15.32 2.04 -9.47
C ASP A 201 14.15 1.92 -8.50
N LEU A 202 14.38 2.27 -7.25
CA LEU A 202 13.33 2.36 -6.26
C LEU A 202 12.89 3.81 -6.10
N TYR A 203 11.59 4.02 -6.07
CA TYR A 203 10.99 5.30 -5.73
C TYR A 203 10.20 5.14 -4.44
N PHE A 204 10.28 6.11 -3.56
CA PHE A 204 9.52 6.09 -2.31
C PHE A 204 9.09 7.49 -1.89
N THR A 205 7.95 7.56 -1.27
CA THR A 205 7.47 8.77 -0.59
C THR A 205 8.05 8.85 0.80
N ALA A 206 8.25 10.06 1.31
CA ALA A 206 8.76 10.28 2.66
C ALA A 206 8.09 11.49 3.30
N ASP A 207 7.27 11.23 4.29
CA ASP A 207 6.35 12.16 4.92
C ASP A 207 7.03 13.22 5.80
N ALA A 208 8.11 12.90 6.49
CA ALA A 208 8.78 13.86 7.38
C ALA A 208 9.31 15.12 6.69
N LYS A 209 9.50 15.08 5.38
CA LYS A 209 9.95 16.22 4.56
C LYS A 209 9.06 16.46 3.33
N GLY A 210 8.00 15.69 3.17
CA GLY A 210 7.05 15.83 2.06
C GLY A 210 7.73 15.71 0.70
N GLY A 211 8.26 14.52 0.35
CA GLY A 211 8.99 14.37 -0.91
C GLY A 211 8.90 12.97 -1.52
N LEU A 212 9.13 12.93 -2.84
CA LEU A 212 9.38 11.71 -3.60
C LEU A 212 10.89 11.55 -3.81
N TYR A 213 11.40 10.40 -3.44
CA TYR A 213 12.83 10.08 -3.49
C TYR A 213 13.08 8.95 -4.48
N ARG A 214 14.23 9.00 -5.14
CA ARG A 214 14.73 7.95 -6.03
C ARG A 214 16.00 7.36 -5.46
N MET A 215 16.06 6.05 -5.36
CA MET A 215 17.26 5.29 -5.04
C MET A 215 17.67 4.45 -6.25
N GLN A 216 18.84 4.73 -6.79
CA GLN A 216 19.41 3.91 -7.86
C GLN A 216 20.00 2.64 -7.26
N ARG A 217 19.55 1.48 -7.73
CA ARG A 217 20.26 0.22 -7.47
C ARG A 217 21.50 0.21 -8.36
N ARG A 218 22.67 0.25 -7.73
CA ARG A 218 23.92 0.02 -8.47
C ARG A 218 24.02 -1.46 -8.76
N PRO A 219 24.43 -1.84 -9.98
CA PRO A 219 24.67 -3.24 -10.34
C PRO A 219 25.74 -3.90 -9.45
#